data_8f9a26321b7bdc4bb30d01b66dfa98c4
#
_entry.id   8f9a26321b7bdc4bb30d01b66dfa98c4
#
_cell.length_a   1.000
_cell.length_b   1.000
_cell.length_c   1.000
_cell.angle_alpha   90.00
_cell.angle_beta   90.00
_cell.angle_gamma   90.00
#
_symmetry.space_group_name_H-M   'P 1'
#
loop_
_entity.id
_entity.type
_entity.pdbx_description
1 polymer ?
#
loop_
_entity_poly.entity_id
_entity_poly.type
_entity_poly.pdbx_seq_one_letter_code
_entity_poly.pdbx_strand_id
1 'polypeptide(L)'
;MATLFKTLKNDWSISATVAGFLAVLISYSGPLIIFFQAAQRAHVSTDMMVSWIWGISIGAAVSGIYLSIKYKTPVITAWSAPGTALLVTLFPNISLNEAVAAYITSAIVIFLIGITGYFDKLLKWIPQDVAAGMMAGILFQFGISLFTASDSMPLIVFSMLIVFLIAKRLMPRYTMIWVLAAGVLLSLILGKMNPVDVSFNLAIPQWISPEWTWNSTLNLAVPLILVSLTGQFLPGMAIMKLSGYDTPAKPIITATSIASLAVACVGGITIVLASITAALCMGKDAHELKEKRYIAGIANGIFYILGGLFAGSIVVLFSLLPKELVAALAGLALLGAIATNISVAMKNDGQRDAALITFLASASGMHFLGLSSVFWGICIGVIAHFILTPRSTSATN
;
A
#
# COMPACT_ATOMS: atom_id res chain seq x y z
N MET A 1 -22.68 23.09 11.61
CA MET A 1 -22.59 22.75 10.17
C MET A 1 -22.36 23.98 9.28
N ALA A 2 -23.15 25.06 9.39
CA ALA A 2 -23.00 26.26 8.55
C ALA A 2 -21.58 26.89 8.61
N THR A 3 -20.98 26.97 9.80
CA THR A 3 -19.63 27.51 9.99
C THR A 3 -18.55 26.67 9.32
N LEU A 4 -18.66 25.33 9.38
CA LEU A 4 -17.72 24.42 8.72
C LEU A 4 -17.79 24.56 7.19
N PHE A 5 -19.00 24.62 6.63
CA PHE A 5 -19.21 24.81 5.20
C PHE A 5 -18.63 26.15 4.69
N LYS A 6 -18.81 27.22 5.47
CA LYS A 6 -18.24 28.54 5.16
C LYS A 6 -16.71 28.50 5.18
N THR A 7 -16.11 27.84 6.16
CA THR A 7 -14.66 27.67 6.26
C THR A 7 -14.12 26.85 5.09
N LEU A 8 -14.72 25.71 4.77
CA LEU A 8 -14.33 24.87 3.64
C LEU A 8 -14.37 25.64 2.31
N LYS A 9 -15.44 26.41 2.08
CA LYS A 9 -15.58 27.22 0.87
C LYS A 9 -14.47 28.29 0.75
N ASN A 10 -14.10 28.92 1.86
CA ASN A 10 -13.05 29.95 1.87
C ASN A 10 -11.63 29.37 1.76
N ASP A 11 -11.42 28.12 2.18
CA ASP A 11 -10.12 27.45 2.16
C ASP A 11 -9.91 26.66 0.86
N TRP A 12 -10.98 26.42 0.08
CA TRP A 12 -10.93 25.62 -1.13
C TRP A 12 -10.06 26.26 -2.21
N SER A 13 -9.18 25.48 -2.82
CA SER A 13 -8.35 25.93 -3.92
C SER A 13 -8.23 24.85 -5.02
N ILE A 14 -8.07 25.31 -6.27
CA ILE A 14 -7.88 24.42 -7.41
C ILE A 14 -6.59 23.61 -7.24
N SER A 15 -5.51 24.23 -6.77
CA SER A 15 -4.23 23.55 -6.55
C SER A 15 -4.34 22.40 -5.55
N ALA A 16 -5.04 22.59 -4.42
CA ALA A 16 -5.32 21.53 -3.45
C ALA A 16 -6.18 20.41 -4.04
N THR A 17 -7.18 20.76 -4.84
CA THR A 17 -8.03 19.80 -5.55
C THR A 17 -7.22 18.95 -6.51
N VAL A 18 -6.37 19.58 -7.33
CA VAL A 18 -5.48 18.89 -8.27
C VAL A 18 -4.48 18.00 -7.53
N ALA A 19 -3.90 18.46 -6.42
CA ALA A 19 -2.98 17.64 -5.62
C ALA A 19 -3.68 16.38 -5.07
N GLY A 20 -4.91 16.51 -4.56
CA GLY A 20 -5.73 15.39 -4.10
C GLY A 20 -6.09 14.41 -5.23
N PHE A 21 -6.45 14.93 -6.41
CA PHE A 21 -6.71 14.11 -7.60
C PHE A 21 -5.48 13.33 -8.03
N LEU A 22 -4.33 14.01 -8.15
CA LEU A 22 -3.07 13.39 -8.56
C LEU A 22 -2.63 12.29 -7.58
N ALA A 23 -2.85 12.48 -6.28
CA ALA A 23 -2.55 11.46 -5.28
C ALA A 23 -3.38 10.17 -5.52
N VAL A 24 -4.67 10.29 -5.86
CA VAL A 24 -5.53 9.13 -6.21
C VAL A 24 -5.09 8.51 -7.53
N LEU A 25 -4.83 9.33 -8.54
CA LEU A 25 -4.41 8.86 -9.86
C LEU A 25 -3.11 8.06 -9.77
N ILE A 26 -2.14 8.52 -8.97
CA ILE A 26 -0.87 7.80 -8.73
C ILE A 26 -1.12 6.49 -7.98
N SER A 27 -2.01 6.49 -6.97
CA SER A 27 -2.37 5.27 -6.25
C SER A 27 -3.02 4.23 -7.17
N TYR A 28 -3.86 4.66 -8.09
CA TYR A 28 -4.52 3.77 -9.05
C TYR A 28 -3.59 3.36 -10.19
N SER A 29 -2.71 4.22 -10.67
CA SER A 29 -1.79 3.88 -11.77
C SER A 29 -0.62 2.97 -11.36
N GLY A 30 -0.33 2.85 -10.07
CA GLY A 30 0.77 2.02 -9.55
C GLY A 30 0.28 0.95 -8.58
N PRO A 31 0.08 1.26 -7.29
CA PRO A 31 -0.27 0.27 -6.27
C PRO A 31 -1.52 -0.56 -6.54
N LEU A 32 -2.53 -0.04 -7.25
CA LEU A 32 -3.75 -0.79 -7.55
C LEU A 32 -3.49 -2.01 -8.44
N ILE A 33 -2.46 -1.97 -9.28
CA ILE A 33 -2.11 -3.08 -10.15
C ILE A 33 -1.75 -4.36 -9.37
N ILE A 34 -1.18 -4.19 -8.16
CA ILE A 34 -0.85 -5.31 -7.28
C ILE A 34 -2.13 -5.98 -6.79
N PHE A 35 -3.18 -5.18 -6.60
CA PHE A 35 -4.51 -5.69 -6.22
C PHE A 35 -5.12 -6.56 -7.32
N PHE A 36 -4.95 -6.15 -8.58
CA PHE A 36 -5.35 -6.97 -9.73
C PHE A 36 -4.57 -8.29 -9.80
N GLN A 37 -3.28 -8.28 -9.51
CA GLN A 37 -2.49 -9.52 -9.44
C GLN A 37 -2.97 -10.44 -8.31
N ALA A 38 -3.28 -9.88 -7.14
CA ALA A 38 -3.84 -10.65 -6.03
C ALA A 38 -5.19 -11.28 -6.41
N ALA A 39 -6.07 -10.51 -7.06
CA ALA A 39 -7.36 -10.98 -7.53
C ALA A 39 -7.25 -12.10 -8.59
N GLN A 40 -6.30 -11.98 -9.52
CA GLN A 40 -6.00 -13.04 -10.49
C GLN A 40 -5.49 -14.33 -9.83
N ARG A 41 -4.61 -14.21 -8.83
CA ARG A 41 -4.11 -15.36 -8.05
C ARG A 41 -5.20 -16.02 -7.23
N ALA A 42 -6.13 -15.24 -6.70
CA ALA A 42 -7.28 -15.73 -5.95
C ALA A 42 -8.42 -16.28 -6.83
N HIS A 43 -8.31 -16.15 -8.15
CA HIS A 43 -9.35 -16.55 -9.12
C HIS A 43 -10.73 -15.96 -8.82
N VAL A 44 -10.76 -14.70 -8.35
CA VAL A 44 -12.03 -14.04 -8.02
C VAL A 44 -12.77 -13.57 -9.27
N SER A 45 -14.11 -13.48 -9.16
CA SER A 45 -14.96 -12.91 -10.18
C SER A 45 -14.69 -11.40 -10.37
N THR A 46 -15.07 -10.87 -11.53
CA THR A 46 -15.00 -9.44 -11.82
C THR A 46 -15.77 -8.62 -10.78
N ASP A 47 -16.96 -9.07 -10.40
CA ASP A 47 -17.81 -8.39 -9.41
C ASP A 47 -17.17 -8.37 -8.02
N MET A 48 -16.49 -9.45 -7.64
CA MET A 48 -15.73 -9.50 -6.38
C MET A 48 -14.54 -8.54 -6.43
N MET A 49 -13.84 -8.42 -7.57
CA MET A 49 -12.76 -7.45 -7.74
C MET A 49 -13.28 -6.01 -7.66
N VAL A 50 -14.47 -5.73 -8.23
CA VAL A 50 -15.17 -4.43 -8.08
C VAL A 50 -15.45 -4.13 -6.61
N SER A 51 -15.95 -5.14 -5.86
CA SER A 51 -16.19 -5.03 -4.42
C SER A 51 -14.91 -4.68 -3.64
N TRP A 52 -13.80 -5.31 -3.96
CA TRP A 52 -12.52 -5.05 -3.32
C TRP A 52 -12.05 -3.60 -3.55
N ILE A 53 -12.12 -3.12 -4.80
CA ILE A 53 -11.71 -1.74 -5.15
C ILE A 53 -12.64 -0.74 -4.50
N TRP A 54 -13.95 -1.02 -4.45
CA TRP A 54 -14.90 -0.22 -3.71
C TRP A 54 -14.51 -0.11 -2.23
N GLY A 55 -14.25 -1.24 -1.58
CA GLY A 55 -13.90 -1.30 -0.16
C GLY A 55 -12.67 -0.48 0.18
N ILE A 56 -11.56 -0.68 -0.53
CA ILE A 56 -10.31 0.07 -0.27
C ILE A 56 -10.47 1.56 -0.55
N SER A 57 -11.25 1.93 -1.57
CA SER A 57 -11.44 3.33 -1.94
C SER A 57 -12.33 4.06 -0.94
N ILE A 58 -13.46 3.46 -0.54
CA ILE A 58 -14.37 4.06 0.44
C ILE A 58 -13.72 4.11 1.84
N GLY A 59 -13.00 3.06 2.25
CA GLY A 59 -12.27 3.05 3.51
C GLY A 59 -11.21 4.15 3.59
N ALA A 60 -10.42 4.32 2.53
CA ALA A 60 -9.45 5.40 2.41
C ALA A 60 -10.14 6.78 2.41
N ALA A 61 -11.20 6.94 1.61
CA ALA A 61 -11.93 8.20 1.50
C ALA A 61 -12.47 8.69 2.84
N VAL A 62 -13.24 7.84 3.52
CA VAL A 62 -13.93 8.23 4.77
C VAL A 62 -12.92 8.55 5.88
N SER A 63 -11.89 7.70 6.07
CA SER A 63 -10.87 7.95 7.07
C SER A 63 -10.03 9.21 6.77
N GLY A 64 -9.63 9.41 5.51
CA GLY A 64 -8.83 10.57 5.09
C GLY A 64 -9.60 11.88 5.20
N ILE A 65 -10.86 11.94 4.75
CA ILE A 65 -11.72 13.12 4.87
C ILE A 65 -11.93 13.48 6.35
N TYR A 66 -12.32 12.48 7.17
CA TYR A 66 -12.55 12.70 8.60
C TYR A 66 -11.33 13.27 9.30
N LEU A 67 -10.16 12.64 9.10
CA LEU A 67 -8.93 13.08 9.74
C LEU A 67 -8.47 14.44 9.22
N SER A 68 -8.60 14.71 7.93
CA SER A 68 -8.19 15.99 7.34
C SER A 68 -9.05 17.15 7.84
N ILE A 69 -10.36 16.95 7.96
CA ILE A 69 -11.28 17.97 8.51
C ILE A 69 -10.99 18.21 9.99
N LYS A 70 -10.87 17.12 10.76
CA LYS A 70 -10.72 17.20 12.23
C LYS A 70 -9.42 17.87 12.67
N TYR A 71 -8.32 17.55 12.01
CA TYR A 71 -6.99 18.03 12.40
C TYR A 71 -6.46 19.18 11.54
N LYS A 72 -7.20 19.64 10.54
CA LYS A 72 -6.77 20.68 9.61
C LYS A 72 -5.40 20.36 8.97
N THR A 73 -5.15 19.09 8.73
CA THR A 73 -3.90 18.54 8.23
C THR A 73 -4.22 17.62 7.04
N PRO A 74 -3.47 17.64 5.93
CA PRO A 74 -3.71 16.74 4.80
C PRO A 74 -3.33 15.30 5.17
N VAL A 75 -4.23 14.59 5.85
CA VAL A 75 -4.03 13.18 6.22
C VAL A 75 -4.47 12.32 5.04
N ILE A 76 -3.51 11.79 4.31
CA ILE A 76 -3.77 10.94 3.15
C ILE A 76 -3.75 9.49 3.60
N THR A 77 -4.89 8.83 3.44
CA THR A 77 -5.05 7.40 3.73
C THR A 77 -5.22 6.63 2.43
N ALA A 78 -4.74 5.40 2.41
CA ALA A 78 -4.84 4.48 1.29
C ALA A 78 -4.83 3.04 1.81
N TRP A 79 -5.04 2.07 0.94
CA TRP A 79 -4.82 0.66 1.29
C TRP A 79 -3.34 0.33 1.38
N SER A 80 -3.00 -0.75 2.10
CA SER A 80 -1.63 -1.22 2.24
C SER A 80 -1.16 -1.93 0.96
N ALA A 81 -0.37 -1.24 0.13
CA ALA A 81 0.22 -1.84 -1.06
C ALA A 81 1.16 -3.04 -0.72
N PRO A 82 2.03 -2.96 0.30
CA PRO A 82 2.80 -4.12 0.73
C PRO A 82 1.93 -5.24 1.32
N GLY A 83 0.83 -4.91 2.00
CA GLY A 83 -0.16 -5.89 2.43
C GLY A 83 -0.82 -6.60 1.24
N THR A 84 -1.11 -5.86 0.17
CA THR A 84 -1.63 -6.46 -1.08
C THR A 84 -0.58 -7.37 -1.73
N ALA A 85 0.70 -7.02 -1.67
CA ALA A 85 1.78 -7.86 -2.15
C ALA A 85 1.85 -9.22 -1.40
N LEU A 86 1.58 -9.22 -0.09
CA LEU A 86 1.43 -10.47 0.68
C LEU A 86 0.33 -11.37 0.11
N LEU A 87 -0.82 -10.80 -0.28
CA LEU A 87 -1.92 -11.57 -0.87
C LEU A 87 -1.50 -12.27 -2.15
N VAL A 88 -0.72 -11.60 -3.01
CA VAL A 88 -0.22 -12.20 -4.27
C VAL A 88 0.63 -13.44 -3.99
N THR A 89 1.37 -13.46 -2.88
CA THR A 89 2.22 -14.60 -2.50
C THR A 89 1.44 -15.72 -1.79
N LEU A 90 0.34 -15.40 -1.13
CA LEU A 90 -0.44 -16.34 -0.33
C LEU A 90 -1.58 -17.01 -1.11
N PHE A 91 -2.21 -16.30 -2.06
CA PHE A 91 -3.19 -16.90 -2.95
C PHE A 91 -2.53 -17.84 -3.98
N PRO A 92 -3.16 -18.99 -4.31
CA PRO A 92 -4.48 -19.47 -3.86
C PRO A 92 -4.44 -20.35 -2.59
N ASN A 93 -3.33 -20.41 -1.84
CA ASN A 93 -3.15 -21.31 -0.69
C ASN A 93 -4.04 -20.95 0.52
N ILE A 94 -4.58 -19.74 0.55
CA ILE A 94 -5.62 -19.31 1.50
C ILE A 94 -6.89 -18.96 0.73
N SER A 95 -8.05 -19.14 1.35
CA SER A 95 -9.35 -18.75 0.79
C SER A 95 -9.61 -17.26 1.00
N LEU A 96 -10.59 -16.70 0.26
CA LEU A 96 -11.07 -15.34 0.49
C LEU A 96 -11.63 -15.13 1.89
N ASN A 97 -12.35 -16.11 2.40
CA ASN A 97 -12.96 -16.10 3.73
C ASN A 97 -11.88 -16.02 4.81
N GLU A 98 -10.80 -16.79 4.66
CA GLU A 98 -9.62 -16.74 5.53
C GLU A 98 -8.89 -15.41 5.44
N ALA A 99 -8.74 -14.84 4.23
CA ALA A 99 -8.12 -13.54 4.05
C ALA A 99 -8.91 -12.43 4.76
N VAL A 100 -10.23 -12.42 4.67
CA VAL A 100 -11.10 -11.47 5.37
C VAL A 100 -10.96 -11.60 6.89
N ALA A 101 -10.94 -12.83 7.42
CA ALA A 101 -10.69 -13.06 8.85
C ALA A 101 -9.33 -12.49 9.30
N ALA A 102 -8.28 -12.65 8.47
CA ALA A 102 -6.97 -12.07 8.74
C ALA A 102 -6.98 -10.52 8.67
N TYR A 103 -7.75 -9.91 7.75
CA TYR A 103 -7.95 -8.45 7.71
C TYR A 103 -8.61 -7.94 8.98
N ILE A 104 -9.68 -8.60 9.44
CA ILE A 104 -10.37 -8.24 10.68
C ILE A 104 -9.43 -8.38 11.87
N THR A 105 -8.71 -9.50 11.98
CA THR A 105 -7.76 -9.75 13.06
C THR A 105 -6.67 -8.68 13.11
N SER A 106 -6.05 -8.36 11.97
CA SER A 106 -5.03 -7.31 11.89
C SER A 106 -5.59 -5.94 12.23
N ALA A 107 -6.78 -5.62 11.74
CA ALA A 107 -7.43 -4.34 12.01
C ALA A 107 -7.79 -4.19 13.50
N ILE A 108 -8.25 -5.24 14.17
CA ILE A 108 -8.51 -5.23 15.62
C ILE A 108 -7.21 -4.99 16.39
N VAL A 109 -6.14 -5.71 16.09
CA VAL A 109 -4.85 -5.54 16.78
C VAL A 109 -4.30 -4.12 16.57
N ILE A 110 -4.32 -3.60 15.34
CA ILE A 110 -3.87 -2.25 15.03
C ILE A 110 -4.78 -1.22 15.72
N PHE A 111 -6.08 -1.45 15.79
CA PHE A 111 -7.02 -0.61 16.54
C PHE A 111 -6.66 -0.54 18.03
N LEU A 112 -6.38 -1.69 18.67
CA LEU A 112 -5.95 -1.74 20.07
C LEU A 112 -4.63 -0.97 20.29
N ILE A 113 -3.67 -1.10 19.39
CA ILE A 113 -2.43 -0.31 19.41
C ILE A 113 -2.75 1.19 19.28
N GLY A 114 -3.69 1.55 18.39
CA GLY A 114 -4.13 2.93 18.20
C GLY A 114 -4.75 3.53 19.44
N ILE A 115 -5.79 2.90 20.01
CA ILE A 115 -6.52 3.44 21.16
C ILE A 115 -5.67 3.51 22.44
N THR A 116 -4.76 2.57 22.63
CA THR A 116 -3.86 2.54 23.78
C THR A 116 -2.71 3.55 23.66
N GLY A 117 -2.36 3.97 22.41
CA GLY A 117 -1.23 4.85 22.15
C GLY A 117 0.14 4.17 22.32
N TYR A 118 0.18 2.84 22.33
CA TYR A 118 1.43 2.09 22.48
C TYR A 118 2.28 2.02 21.20
N PHE A 119 1.86 2.68 20.10
CA PHE A 119 2.55 2.65 18.82
C PHE A 119 4.06 2.92 18.92
N ASP A 120 4.45 4.04 19.54
CA ASP A 120 5.87 4.42 19.67
C ASP A 120 6.66 3.44 20.55
N LYS A 121 6.03 2.85 21.56
CA LYS A 121 6.66 1.84 22.42
C LYS A 121 6.86 0.54 21.66
N LEU A 122 5.84 0.10 20.91
CA LEU A 122 5.88 -1.13 20.16
C LEU A 122 6.93 -1.07 19.04
N LEU A 123 7.07 0.06 18.36
CA LEU A 123 8.09 0.27 17.33
C LEU A 123 9.53 0.11 17.86
N LYS A 124 9.77 0.40 19.15
CA LYS A 124 11.09 0.18 19.77
C LYS A 124 11.40 -1.31 19.99
N TRP A 125 10.37 -2.15 20.04
CA TRP A 125 10.53 -3.60 20.27
C TRP A 125 10.64 -4.39 18.95
N ILE A 126 10.17 -3.83 17.86
CA ILE A 126 10.28 -4.45 16.53
C ILE A 126 11.66 -4.08 15.96
N PRO A 127 12.55 -5.06 15.72
CA PRO A 127 13.82 -4.79 15.05
C PRO A 127 13.56 -4.24 13.64
N GLN A 128 13.91 -2.98 13.42
CA GLN A 128 13.60 -2.28 12.16
C GLN A 128 14.32 -2.89 10.96
N ASP A 129 15.51 -3.44 11.17
CA ASP A 129 16.31 -4.19 10.20
C ASP A 129 15.60 -5.47 9.73
N VAL A 130 15.06 -6.25 10.69
CA VAL A 130 14.28 -7.46 10.40
C VAL A 130 12.98 -7.11 9.65
N ALA A 131 12.24 -6.11 10.12
CA ALA A 131 11.03 -5.68 9.44
C ALA A 131 11.30 -5.17 8.01
N ALA A 132 12.39 -4.43 7.82
CA ALA A 132 12.79 -3.94 6.50
C ALA A 132 13.29 -5.09 5.60
N GLY A 133 14.05 -6.04 6.14
CA GLY A 133 14.47 -7.24 5.42
C GLY A 133 13.26 -8.06 4.94
N MET A 134 12.28 -8.29 5.81
CA MET A 134 11.04 -8.95 5.44
C MET A 134 10.30 -8.22 4.31
N MET A 135 10.14 -6.90 4.45
CA MET A 135 9.47 -6.08 3.44
C MET A 135 10.18 -6.13 2.09
N ALA A 136 11.51 -6.00 2.10
CA ALA A 136 12.31 -6.13 0.89
C ALA A 136 12.11 -7.51 0.24
N GLY A 137 12.09 -8.59 1.04
CA GLY A 137 11.88 -9.97 0.56
C GLY A 137 10.52 -10.18 -0.10
N ILE A 138 9.45 -9.68 0.51
CA ILE A 138 8.07 -9.74 -0.06
C ILE A 138 8.03 -9.02 -1.42
N LEU A 139 8.57 -7.81 -1.46
CA LEU A 139 8.49 -6.95 -2.63
C LEU A 139 9.45 -7.36 -3.76
N PHE A 140 10.51 -8.10 -3.44
CA PHE A 140 11.55 -8.53 -4.38
C PHE A 140 11.01 -9.35 -5.53
N GLN A 141 10.00 -10.19 -5.28
CA GLN A 141 9.36 -11.00 -6.31
C GLN A 141 8.72 -10.16 -7.43
N PHE A 142 8.22 -8.97 -7.10
CA PHE A 142 7.67 -8.05 -8.10
C PHE A 142 8.78 -7.43 -8.96
N GLY A 143 9.96 -7.17 -8.36
CA GLY A 143 11.14 -6.75 -9.10
C GLY A 143 11.64 -7.81 -10.08
N ILE A 144 11.63 -9.09 -9.69
CA ILE A 144 11.95 -10.22 -10.58
C ILE A 144 10.91 -10.30 -11.69
N SER A 145 9.61 -10.24 -11.36
CA SER A 145 8.51 -10.35 -12.32
C SER A 145 8.54 -9.27 -13.39
N LEU A 146 9.06 -8.08 -13.10
CA LEU A 146 9.31 -7.02 -14.08
C LEU A 146 10.21 -7.54 -15.22
N PHE A 147 11.34 -8.17 -14.86
CA PHE A 147 12.31 -8.61 -15.86
C PHE A 147 11.89 -9.92 -16.54
N THR A 148 11.28 -10.85 -15.82
CA THR A 148 10.77 -12.09 -16.44
C THR A 148 9.61 -11.82 -17.42
N ALA A 149 8.82 -10.78 -17.23
CA ALA A 149 7.82 -10.34 -18.19
C ALA A 149 8.42 -9.95 -19.56
N SER A 150 9.72 -9.59 -19.60
CA SER A 150 10.39 -9.25 -20.86
C SER A 150 10.60 -10.46 -21.79
N ASP A 151 10.54 -11.69 -21.25
CA ASP A 151 10.68 -12.90 -22.07
C ASP A 151 9.54 -13.04 -23.10
N SER A 152 8.33 -12.61 -22.73
CA SER A 152 7.15 -12.66 -23.59
C SER A 152 6.91 -11.36 -24.37
N MET A 153 7.13 -10.21 -23.76
CA MET A 153 6.87 -8.89 -24.36
C MET A 153 8.03 -7.89 -24.12
N PRO A 154 9.22 -8.14 -24.68
CA PRO A 154 10.41 -7.33 -24.42
C PRO A 154 10.22 -5.86 -24.78
N LEU A 155 9.57 -5.57 -25.91
CA LEU A 155 9.38 -4.21 -26.39
C LEU A 155 8.55 -3.37 -25.42
N ILE A 156 7.47 -3.91 -24.88
CA ILE A 156 6.62 -3.20 -23.90
C ILE A 156 7.39 -2.99 -22.60
N VAL A 157 7.99 -4.04 -22.05
CA VAL A 157 8.66 -3.99 -20.75
C VAL A 157 9.85 -3.04 -20.76
N PHE A 158 10.74 -3.15 -21.76
CA PHE A 158 11.91 -2.26 -21.84
C PHE A 158 11.52 -0.81 -22.17
N SER A 159 10.50 -0.58 -22.99
CA SER A 159 10.00 0.78 -23.22
C SER A 159 9.43 1.40 -21.94
N MET A 160 8.65 0.65 -21.16
CA MET A 160 8.16 1.10 -19.85
C MET A 160 9.30 1.39 -18.88
N LEU A 161 10.36 0.57 -18.87
CA LEU A 161 11.55 0.80 -18.05
C LEU A 161 12.29 2.09 -18.46
N ILE A 162 12.47 2.32 -19.76
CA ILE A 162 13.10 3.55 -20.28
C ILE A 162 12.27 4.77 -19.89
N VAL A 163 10.94 4.73 -20.11
CA VAL A 163 10.04 5.81 -19.71
C VAL A 163 10.10 6.05 -18.21
N PHE A 164 10.15 4.98 -17.40
CA PHE A 164 10.32 5.09 -15.95
C PHE A 164 11.59 5.84 -15.58
N LEU A 165 12.74 5.50 -16.16
CA LEU A 165 14.02 6.16 -15.88
C LEU A 165 14.00 7.63 -16.26
N ILE A 166 13.47 7.95 -17.45
CA ILE A 166 13.37 9.32 -17.95
C ILE A 166 12.40 10.14 -17.09
N ALA A 167 11.21 9.62 -16.86
CA ALA A 167 10.19 10.29 -16.07
C ALA A 167 10.61 10.47 -14.62
N LYS A 168 11.29 9.48 -14.02
CA LYS A 168 11.81 9.58 -12.64
C LYS A 168 12.85 10.70 -12.49
N ARG A 169 13.62 10.96 -13.54
CA ARG A 169 14.61 12.05 -13.57
C ARG A 169 13.97 13.42 -13.83
N LEU A 170 13.03 13.51 -14.78
CA LEU A 170 12.47 14.78 -15.25
C LEU A 170 11.20 15.19 -14.52
N MET A 171 10.34 14.21 -14.21
CA MET A 171 9.00 14.40 -13.62
C MET A 171 8.69 13.34 -12.56
N PRO A 172 9.44 13.27 -11.44
CA PRO A 172 9.36 12.18 -10.48
C PRO A 172 7.95 11.96 -9.90
N ARG A 173 7.13 13.01 -9.82
CA ARG A 173 5.74 12.94 -9.34
C ARG A 173 4.80 12.16 -10.27
N TYR A 174 5.04 12.25 -11.58
CA TYR A 174 4.16 11.68 -12.61
C TYR A 174 4.71 10.39 -13.22
N THR A 175 5.81 9.86 -12.67
CA THR A 175 6.52 8.69 -13.22
C THR A 175 5.58 7.56 -13.56
N MET A 176 4.73 7.13 -12.62
CA MET A 176 3.84 5.98 -12.82
C MET A 176 2.73 6.26 -13.84
N ILE A 177 2.28 7.51 -13.94
CA ILE A 177 1.30 7.91 -14.95
C ILE A 177 1.89 7.80 -16.36
N TRP A 178 3.13 8.29 -16.55
CA TRP A 178 3.83 8.17 -17.83
C TRP A 178 4.15 6.73 -18.20
N VAL A 179 4.54 5.91 -17.23
CA VAL A 179 4.81 4.48 -17.43
C VAL A 179 3.54 3.75 -17.87
N LEU A 180 2.42 3.99 -17.18
CA LEU A 180 1.13 3.41 -17.55
C LEU A 180 0.71 3.87 -18.95
N ALA A 181 0.78 5.18 -19.23
CA ALA A 181 0.41 5.74 -20.53
C ALA A 181 1.25 5.16 -21.67
N ALA A 182 2.56 5.03 -21.48
CA ALA A 182 3.46 4.43 -22.46
C ALA A 182 3.15 2.95 -22.70
N GLY A 183 2.92 2.18 -21.62
CA GLY A 183 2.55 0.77 -21.71
C GLY A 183 1.22 0.55 -22.45
N VAL A 184 0.20 1.35 -22.11
CA VAL A 184 -1.12 1.32 -22.77
C VAL A 184 -1.01 1.69 -24.24
N LEU A 185 -0.34 2.81 -24.56
CA LEU A 185 -0.16 3.27 -25.93
C LEU A 185 0.54 2.22 -26.79
N LEU A 186 1.62 1.65 -26.25
CA LEU A 186 2.39 0.63 -26.98
C LEU A 186 1.59 -0.65 -27.17
N SER A 187 0.81 -1.06 -26.15
CA SER A 187 -0.08 -2.23 -26.24
C SER A 187 -1.20 -2.04 -27.27
N LEU A 188 -1.73 -0.81 -27.40
CA LEU A 188 -2.71 -0.46 -28.45
C LEU A 188 -2.08 -0.53 -29.84
N ILE A 189 -0.90 0.07 -30.05
CA ILE A 189 -0.19 0.07 -31.32
C ILE A 189 0.15 -1.37 -31.77
N LEU A 190 0.52 -2.22 -30.82
CA LEU A 190 0.87 -3.62 -31.10
C LEU A 190 -0.34 -4.57 -31.20
N GLY A 191 -1.57 -4.05 -31.02
CA GLY A 191 -2.79 -4.85 -31.03
C GLY A 191 -2.85 -5.92 -29.93
N LYS A 192 -2.23 -5.66 -28.77
CA LYS A 192 -2.15 -6.60 -27.63
C LYS A 192 -3.17 -6.32 -26.53
N MET A 193 -4.06 -5.34 -26.72
CA MET A 193 -5.15 -5.10 -25.78
C MET A 193 -6.36 -5.97 -26.09
N ASN A 194 -7.00 -6.46 -25.03
CA ASN A 194 -8.23 -7.24 -25.15
C ASN A 194 -9.41 -6.26 -25.40
N PRO A 195 -10.22 -6.45 -26.46
CA PRO A 195 -11.40 -5.63 -26.67
C PRO A 195 -12.46 -5.99 -25.61
N VAL A 196 -12.93 -4.98 -24.89
CA VAL A 196 -14.02 -5.12 -23.89
C VAL A 196 -14.91 -3.89 -23.98
N ASP A 197 -16.21 -4.10 -23.89
CA ASP A 197 -17.18 -3.00 -23.80
C ASP A 197 -17.12 -2.35 -22.42
N VAL A 198 -16.82 -1.07 -22.39
CA VAL A 198 -16.77 -0.30 -21.15
C VAL A 198 -18.20 0.07 -20.74
N SER A 199 -18.71 -0.56 -19.70
CA SER A 199 -19.97 -0.20 -19.08
C SER A 199 -19.75 0.67 -17.83
N PHE A 200 -20.50 1.75 -17.70
CA PHE A 200 -20.49 2.63 -16.53
C PHE A 200 -21.54 2.17 -15.52
N ASN A 201 -21.25 1.14 -14.75
CA ASN A 201 -22.11 0.65 -13.69
C ASN A 201 -21.56 1.06 -12.32
N LEU A 202 -22.47 1.43 -11.41
CA LEU A 202 -22.13 1.66 -10.03
C LEU A 202 -21.67 0.36 -9.38
N ALA A 203 -20.62 0.44 -8.59
CA ALA A 203 -20.10 -0.71 -7.87
C ALA A 203 -21.08 -1.17 -6.80
N ILE A 204 -21.32 -2.49 -6.75
CA ILE A 204 -22.13 -3.14 -5.73
C ILE A 204 -21.17 -4.00 -4.88
N PRO A 205 -20.94 -3.64 -3.60
CA PRO A 205 -20.07 -4.42 -2.74
C PRO A 205 -20.67 -5.79 -2.44
N GLN A 206 -19.83 -6.83 -2.48
CA GLN A 206 -20.20 -8.20 -2.20
C GLN A 206 -19.69 -8.62 -0.83
N TRP A 207 -20.55 -9.24 -0.03
CA TRP A 207 -20.21 -9.72 1.29
C TRP A 207 -19.41 -11.01 1.23
N ILE A 208 -18.32 -11.07 2.02
CA ILE A 208 -17.49 -12.25 2.23
C ILE A 208 -17.55 -12.58 3.72
N SER A 209 -18.03 -13.79 4.06
CA SER A 209 -18.08 -14.25 5.44
C SER A 209 -16.66 -14.60 5.91
N PRO A 210 -16.19 -14.08 7.06
CA PRO A 210 -14.86 -14.40 7.56
C PRO A 210 -14.80 -15.85 8.09
N GLU A 211 -13.67 -16.52 7.83
CA GLU A 211 -13.34 -17.84 8.34
C GLU A 211 -11.98 -17.80 9.04
N TRP A 212 -11.96 -17.97 10.37
CA TRP A 212 -10.74 -17.91 11.16
C TRP A 212 -10.01 -19.24 11.17
N THR A 213 -8.78 -19.23 10.67
CA THR A 213 -7.84 -20.35 10.75
C THR A 213 -6.52 -19.89 11.36
N TRP A 214 -5.81 -20.78 12.02
CA TRP A 214 -4.45 -20.50 12.48
C TRP A 214 -3.51 -20.21 11.31
N ASN A 215 -3.74 -20.89 10.18
CA ASN A 215 -2.96 -20.71 8.96
C ASN A 215 -3.04 -19.26 8.46
N SER A 216 -4.24 -18.73 8.23
CA SER A 216 -4.43 -17.37 7.74
C SER A 216 -3.99 -16.32 8.78
N THR A 217 -4.21 -16.59 10.07
CA THR A 217 -3.79 -15.67 11.13
C THR A 217 -2.27 -15.51 11.17
N LEU A 218 -1.51 -16.62 11.14
CA LEU A 218 -0.05 -16.57 11.19
C LEU A 218 0.58 -16.11 9.87
N ASN A 219 0.06 -16.57 8.73
CA ASN A 219 0.63 -16.27 7.42
C ASN A 219 0.25 -14.91 6.87
N LEU A 220 -0.90 -14.36 7.24
CA LEU A 220 -1.39 -13.09 6.72
C LEU A 220 -1.57 -12.04 7.81
N ALA A 221 -2.32 -12.30 8.90
CA ALA A 221 -2.64 -11.25 9.85
C ALA A 221 -1.38 -10.73 10.57
N VAL A 222 -0.49 -11.60 11.04
CA VAL A 222 0.76 -11.20 11.72
C VAL A 222 1.68 -10.39 10.81
N PRO A 223 2.05 -10.86 9.60
CA PRO A 223 2.82 -10.05 8.66
C PRO A 223 2.13 -8.73 8.30
N LEU A 224 0.80 -8.73 8.11
CA LEU A 224 0.04 -7.54 7.75
C LEU A 224 0.07 -6.46 8.85
N ILE A 225 0.04 -6.86 10.13
CA ILE A 225 0.21 -5.96 11.26
C ILE A 225 1.60 -5.31 11.21
N LEU A 226 2.66 -6.12 11.07
CA LEU A 226 4.04 -5.64 11.04
C LEU A 226 4.27 -4.70 9.85
N VAL A 227 3.84 -5.10 8.66
CA VAL A 227 3.93 -4.30 7.43
C VAL A 227 3.20 -2.98 7.57
N SER A 228 2.02 -2.97 8.17
CA SER A 228 1.23 -1.75 8.37
C SER A 228 1.93 -0.80 9.35
N LEU A 229 2.43 -1.31 10.48
CA LEU A 229 3.07 -0.48 11.51
C LEU A 229 4.41 0.10 11.03
N THR A 230 5.28 -0.76 10.49
CA THR A 230 6.67 -0.38 10.14
C THR A 230 6.81 0.18 8.73
N GLY A 231 6.06 -0.36 7.77
CA GLY A 231 6.17 0.00 6.35
C GLY A 231 5.19 1.09 5.89
N GLN A 232 4.19 1.45 6.70
CA GLN A 232 3.17 2.45 6.32
C GLN A 232 2.99 3.52 7.39
N PHE A 233 2.58 3.18 8.62
CA PHE A 233 2.35 4.20 9.64
C PHE A 233 3.63 4.92 10.03
N LEU A 234 4.73 4.22 10.24
CA LEU A 234 6.02 4.84 10.60
C LEU A 234 6.52 5.83 9.54
N PRO A 235 6.69 5.46 8.26
CA PRO A 235 7.12 6.42 7.25
C PRO A 235 6.08 7.50 6.96
N GLY A 236 4.79 7.20 7.00
CA GLY A 236 3.73 8.19 6.85
C GLY A 236 3.76 9.26 7.92
N MET A 237 3.91 8.88 9.20
CA MET A 237 4.07 9.81 10.31
C MET A 237 5.36 10.63 10.19
N ALA A 238 6.46 10.01 9.73
CA ALA A 238 7.71 10.73 9.49
C ALA A 238 7.56 11.82 8.42
N ILE A 239 6.87 11.53 7.31
CA ILE A 239 6.61 12.51 6.25
C ILE A 239 5.71 13.65 6.75
N MET A 240 4.67 13.36 7.54
CA MET A 240 3.85 14.38 8.16
C MET A 240 4.69 15.32 9.03
N LYS A 241 5.55 14.76 9.88
CA LYS A 241 6.43 15.53 10.77
C LYS A 241 7.44 16.37 9.99
N LEU A 242 8.08 15.81 8.96
CA LEU A 242 9.00 16.53 8.06
C LEU A 242 8.30 17.67 7.31
N SER A 243 7.02 17.51 6.99
CA SER A 243 6.17 18.55 6.38
C SER A 243 5.67 19.58 7.41
N GLY A 244 6.07 19.43 8.68
CA GLY A 244 5.77 20.33 9.78
C GLY A 244 4.39 20.10 10.41
N TYR A 245 3.74 18.95 10.23
CA TYR A 245 2.49 18.59 10.87
C TYR A 245 2.72 17.68 12.07
N ASP A 246 2.21 18.10 13.22
CA ASP A 246 2.40 17.42 14.51
C ASP A 246 1.13 16.69 14.96
N THR A 247 0.50 15.99 14.00
CA THR A 247 -0.72 15.21 14.28
C THR A 247 -0.35 13.91 15.00
N PRO A 248 -0.97 13.61 16.17
CA PRO A 248 -0.66 12.41 16.93
C PRO A 248 -0.96 11.12 16.12
N ALA A 249 -0.14 10.07 16.30
CA ALA A 249 -0.35 8.78 15.67
C ALA A 249 -1.65 8.11 16.13
N LYS A 250 -2.00 8.22 17.42
CA LYS A 250 -3.17 7.59 18.04
C LYS A 250 -4.48 7.77 17.22
N PRO A 251 -4.96 9.00 16.94
CA PRO A 251 -6.21 9.16 16.19
C PRO A 251 -6.13 8.68 14.73
N ILE A 252 -4.96 8.78 14.10
CA ILE A 252 -4.75 8.32 12.72
C ILE A 252 -4.89 6.80 12.67
N ILE A 253 -4.14 6.08 13.50
CA ILE A 253 -4.17 4.62 13.56
C ILE A 253 -5.58 4.13 13.95
N THR A 254 -6.22 4.76 14.93
CA THR A 254 -7.57 4.38 15.37
C THR A 254 -8.59 4.56 14.23
N ALA A 255 -8.60 5.70 13.55
CA ALA A 255 -9.58 5.96 12.48
C ALA A 255 -9.38 5.06 11.27
N THR A 256 -8.13 4.82 10.87
CA THR A 256 -7.83 3.92 9.74
C THR A 256 -8.14 2.47 10.07
N SER A 257 -7.94 2.03 11.31
CA SER A 257 -8.31 0.66 11.74
C SER A 257 -9.82 0.46 11.76
N ILE A 258 -10.60 1.47 12.19
CA ILE A 258 -12.07 1.43 12.11
C ILE A 258 -12.51 1.33 10.63
N ALA A 259 -11.90 2.12 9.76
CA ALA A 259 -12.17 2.03 8.32
C ALA A 259 -11.81 0.64 7.77
N SER A 260 -10.68 0.07 8.18
CA SER A 260 -10.26 -1.30 7.79
C SER A 260 -11.30 -2.34 8.22
N LEU A 261 -11.79 -2.27 9.47
CA LEU A 261 -12.83 -3.17 9.96
C LEU A 261 -14.13 -3.04 9.15
N ALA A 262 -14.54 -1.82 8.84
CA ALA A 262 -15.77 -1.55 8.10
C ALA A 262 -15.76 -2.12 6.67
N VAL A 263 -14.59 -2.17 6.02
CA VAL A 263 -14.46 -2.63 4.63
C VAL A 263 -13.93 -4.06 4.50
N ALA A 264 -13.51 -4.69 5.58
CA ALA A 264 -12.91 -6.03 5.53
C ALA A 264 -13.85 -7.07 4.89
N CYS A 265 -15.12 -7.10 5.29
CA CYS A 265 -16.09 -8.07 4.79
C CYS A 265 -16.54 -7.86 3.34
N VAL A 266 -16.09 -6.78 2.71
CA VAL A 266 -16.28 -6.55 1.28
C VAL A 266 -14.97 -6.66 0.48
N GLY A 267 -13.96 -7.27 1.11
CA GLY A 267 -12.65 -7.53 0.51
C GLY A 267 -11.66 -6.37 0.60
N GLY A 268 -11.99 -5.30 1.35
CA GLY A 268 -11.09 -4.20 1.61
C GLY A 268 -9.96 -4.61 2.56
N ILE A 269 -8.72 -4.63 2.06
CA ILE A 269 -7.53 -4.84 2.89
C ILE A 269 -7.30 -3.65 3.83
N THR A 270 -6.38 -3.77 4.77
CA THR A 270 -6.05 -2.72 5.75
C THR A 270 -5.85 -1.33 5.14
N ILE A 271 -6.56 -0.35 5.70
CA ILE A 271 -6.41 1.07 5.39
C ILE A 271 -5.33 1.65 6.32
N VAL A 272 -4.38 2.35 5.74
CA VAL A 272 -3.18 2.84 6.41
C VAL A 272 -2.89 4.29 6.03
N LEU A 273 -1.94 4.92 6.71
CA LEU A 273 -1.44 6.24 6.35
C LEU A 273 -0.52 6.11 5.14
N ALA A 274 -0.86 6.79 4.06
CA ALA A 274 -0.02 6.83 2.86
C ALA A 274 1.24 7.68 3.10
N SER A 275 2.35 7.26 2.53
CA SER A 275 3.61 8.02 2.59
C SER A 275 3.90 8.78 1.30
N ILE A 276 3.98 8.08 0.18
CA ILE A 276 4.41 8.66 -1.11
C ILE A 276 3.41 9.72 -1.61
N THR A 277 2.12 9.37 -1.65
CA THR A 277 1.07 10.27 -2.12
C THR A 277 0.76 11.39 -1.15
N ALA A 278 1.02 11.18 0.14
CA ALA A 278 0.87 12.22 1.17
C ALA A 278 1.81 13.43 0.92
N ALA A 279 3.04 13.20 0.48
CA ALA A 279 4.00 14.26 0.19
C ALA A 279 3.47 15.26 -0.87
N LEU A 280 2.68 14.80 -1.84
CA LEU A 280 2.06 15.65 -2.87
C LEU A 280 1.03 16.62 -2.28
N CYS A 281 0.28 16.17 -1.29
CA CYS A 281 -0.78 16.97 -0.65
C CYS A 281 -0.24 17.88 0.47
N MET A 282 0.98 17.62 0.96
CA MET A 282 1.61 18.37 2.06
C MET A 282 2.55 19.48 1.58
N GLY A 283 2.91 19.51 0.28
CA GLY A 283 3.82 20.48 -0.30
C GLY A 283 3.18 21.85 -0.59
N LYS A 284 4.04 22.86 -0.88
CA LYS A 284 3.59 24.20 -1.29
C LYS A 284 2.75 24.17 -2.57
N ASP A 285 2.97 23.20 -3.43
CA ASP A 285 2.20 23.05 -4.69
C ASP A 285 0.73 22.69 -4.45
N ALA A 286 0.41 22.06 -3.31
CA ALA A 286 -0.99 21.83 -2.94
C ALA A 286 -1.66 23.14 -2.49
N HIS A 287 -0.98 23.93 -1.66
CA HIS A 287 -1.40 25.29 -1.29
C HIS A 287 -0.23 26.04 -0.64
N GLU A 288 -0.07 27.34 -0.93
CA GLU A 288 0.96 28.17 -0.30
C GLU A 288 0.82 28.18 1.22
N LEU A 289 -0.39 28.48 1.71
CA LEU A 289 -0.71 28.48 3.14
C LEU A 289 -0.86 27.03 3.65
N LYS A 290 0.00 26.66 4.59
CA LYS A 290 0.05 25.33 5.18
C LYS A 290 -1.29 24.90 5.81
N GLU A 291 -1.98 25.84 6.47
CA GLU A 291 -3.25 25.65 7.17
C GLU A 291 -4.40 25.25 6.22
N LYS A 292 -4.25 25.54 4.92
CA LYS A 292 -5.28 25.24 3.91
C LYS A 292 -5.00 23.95 3.11
N ARG A 293 -3.83 23.33 3.27
CA ARG A 293 -3.48 22.11 2.54
C ARG A 293 -4.33 20.91 2.91
N TYR A 294 -5.04 20.94 4.05
CA TYR A 294 -5.99 19.89 4.42
C TYR A 294 -7.10 19.68 3.40
N ILE A 295 -7.40 20.70 2.58
CA ILE A 295 -8.32 20.60 1.45
C ILE A 295 -7.85 19.55 0.44
N ALA A 296 -6.52 19.40 0.24
CA ALA A 296 -6.01 18.33 -0.63
C ALA A 296 -6.33 16.93 -0.08
N GLY A 297 -6.34 16.76 1.25
CA GLY A 297 -6.79 15.51 1.87
C GLY A 297 -8.28 15.25 1.68
N ILE A 298 -9.12 16.29 1.76
CA ILE A 298 -10.56 16.18 1.49
C ILE A 298 -10.79 15.87 0.01
N ALA A 299 -10.13 16.58 -0.89
CA ALA A 299 -10.22 16.32 -2.33
C ALA A 299 -9.77 14.90 -2.69
N ASN A 300 -8.67 14.43 -2.10
CA ASN A 300 -8.22 13.05 -2.24
C ASN A 300 -9.32 12.05 -1.87
N GLY A 301 -9.96 12.24 -0.72
CA GLY A 301 -11.07 11.38 -0.31
C GLY A 301 -12.28 11.45 -1.27
N ILE A 302 -12.65 12.64 -1.78
CA ILE A 302 -13.73 12.78 -2.77
C ILE A 302 -13.41 11.99 -4.05
N PHE A 303 -12.18 12.09 -4.55
CA PHE A 303 -11.77 11.32 -5.74
C PHE A 303 -11.70 9.82 -5.47
N TYR A 304 -11.35 9.39 -4.26
CA TYR A 304 -11.47 7.98 -3.87
C TYR A 304 -12.93 7.51 -3.81
N ILE A 305 -13.88 8.35 -3.33
CA ILE A 305 -15.31 8.01 -3.40
C ILE A 305 -15.75 7.81 -4.85
N LEU A 306 -15.38 8.72 -5.73
CA LEU A 306 -15.70 8.60 -7.17
C LEU A 306 -15.08 7.33 -7.76
N GLY A 307 -13.80 7.07 -7.50
CA GLY A 307 -13.14 5.86 -7.96
C GLY A 307 -13.77 4.57 -7.42
N GLY A 308 -14.21 4.58 -6.15
CA GLY A 308 -14.92 3.46 -5.55
C GLY A 308 -16.31 3.25 -6.17
N LEU A 309 -17.07 4.32 -6.38
CA LEU A 309 -18.39 4.23 -7.03
C LEU A 309 -18.29 3.68 -8.46
N PHE A 310 -17.26 4.07 -9.20
CA PHE A 310 -17.00 3.62 -10.56
C PHE A 310 -15.93 2.52 -10.65
N ALA A 311 -15.77 1.72 -9.59
CA ALA A 311 -14.77 0.65 -9.55
C ALA A 311 -14.96 -0.36 -10.71
N GLY A 312 -16.18 -0.61 -11.16
CA GLY A 312 -16.45 -1.44 -12.33
C GLY A 312 -15.73 -0.96 -13.59
N SER A 313 -15.79 0.34 -13.88
CA SER A 313 -15.08 0.93 -15.02
C SER A 313 -13.54 0.81 -14.87
N ILE A 314 -13.04 0.97 -13.64
CA ILE A 314 -11.61 0.80 -13.35
C ILE A 314 -11.20 -0.66 -13.59
N VAL A 315 -11.99 -1.64 -13.14
CA VAL A 315 -11.73 -3.06 -13.36
C VAL A 315 -11.69 -3.38 -14.85
N VAL A 316 -12.67 -2.90 -15.61
CA VAL A 316 -12.71 -3.09 -17.06
C VAL A 316 -11.47 -2.51 -17.72
N LEU A 317 -11.08 -1.28 -17.41
CA LEU A 317 -9.88 -0.64 -17.98
C LEU A 317 -8.60 -1.45 -17.70
N PHE A 318 -8.44 -1.97 -16.49
CA PHE A 318 -7.27 -2.79 -16.16
C PHE A 318 -7.32 -4.20 -16.77
N SER A 319 -8.50 -4.78 -16.98
CA SER A 319 -8.65 -6.09 -17.64
C SER A 319 -8.29 -6.08 -19.14
N LEU A 320 -8.26 -4.88 -19.76
CA LEU A 320 -7.76 -4.67 -21.11
C LEU A 320 -6.25 -4.88 -21.22
N LEU A 321 -5.52 -4.72 -20.11
CA LEU A 321 -4.06 -4.69 -20.12
C LEU A 321 -3.47 -6.11 -20.22
N PRO A 322 -2.42 -6.31 -21.04
CA PRO A 322 -1.66 -7.56 -21.04
C PRO A 322 -1.05 -7.86 -19.67
N LYS A 323 -0.92 -9.14 -19.33
CA LYS A 323 -0.36 -9.59 -18.05
C LYS A 323 1.06 -9.10 -17.84
N GLU A 324 1.86 -9.04 -18.89
CA GLU A 324 3.24 -8.57 -18.88
C GLU A 324 3.35 -7.07 -18.57
N LEU A 325 2.43 -6.27 -19.13
CA LEU A 325 2.32 -4.85 -18.78
C LEU A 325 1.95 -4.70 -17.30
N VAL A 326 1.01 -5.48 -16.80
CA VAL A 326 0.60 -5.51 -15.39
C VAL A 326 1.78 -5.88 -14.49
N ALA A 327 2.56 -6.90 -14.86
CA ALA A 327 3.75 -7.33 -14.11
C ALA A 327 4.83 -6.24 -14.11
N ALA A 328 5.12 -5.64 -15.28
CA ALA A 328 6.09 -4.56 -15.41
C ALA A 328 5.69 -3.33 -14.59
N LEU A 329 4.42 -2.93 -14.66
CA LEU A 329 3.91 -1.78 -13.91
C LEU A 329 4.00 -2.01 -12.38
N ALA A 330 3.64 -3.21 -11.90
CA ALA A 330 3.75 -3.57 -10.49
C ALA A 330 5.21 -3.52 -10.00
N GLY A 331 6.13 -4.13 -10.73
CA GLY A 331 7.55 -4.12 -10.38
C GLY A 331 8.14 -2.71 -10.34
N LEU A 332 7.85 -1.88 -11.36
CA LEU A 332 8.30 -0.48 -11.41
C LEU A 332 7.68 0.37 -10.28
N ALA A 333 6.41 0.15 -9.94
CA ALA A 333 5.75 0.86 -8.84
C ALA A 333 6.38 0.57 -7.48
N LEU A 334 6.85 -0.66 -7.28
CA LEU A 334 7.44 -1.11 -6.01
C LEU A 334 8.96 -0.91 -5.92
N LEU A 335 9.64 -0.53 -7.01
CA LEU A 335 11.09 -0.40 -7.06
C LEU A 335 11.63 0.56 -5.98
N GLY A 336 10.94 1.69 -5.75
CA GLY A 336 11.31 2.64 -4.71
C GLY A 336 11.15 2.05 -3.29
N ALA A 337 10.09 1.28 -3.05
CA ALA A 337 9.86 0.63 -1.77
C ALA A 337 10.89 -0.49 -1.52
N ILE A 338 11.25 -1.26 -2.54
CA ILE A 338 12.33 -2.27 -2.46
C ILE A 338 13.65 -1.59 -2.07
N ALA A 339 14.06 -0.55 -2.79
CA ALA A 339 15.30 0.17 -2.54
C ALA A 339 15.35 0.76 -1.13
N THR A 340 14.26 1.38 -0.67
CA THR A 340 14.18 1.96 0.68
C THR A 340 14.31 0.88 1.76
N ASN A 341 13.60 -0.24 1.62
CA ASN A 341 13.65 -1.31 2.62
C ASN A 341 15.02 -2.00 2.64
N ILE A 342 15.66 -2.23 1.49
CA ILE A 342 17.05 -2.72 1.43
C ILE A 342 18.00 -1.74 2.13
N SER A 343 17.86 -0.45 1.88
CA SER A 343 18.69 0.58 2.50
C SER A 343 18.53 0.62 4.03
N VAL A 344 17.31 0.48 4.54
CA VAL A 344 17.04 0.41 5.98
C VAL A 344 17.60 -0.88 6.58
N ALA A 345 17.39 -2.02 5.93
CA ALA A 345 17.89 -3.33 6.35
C ALA A 345 19.41 -3.38 6.47
N MET A 346 20.13 -2.66 5.60
CA MET A 346 21.60 -2.64 5.56
C MET A 346 22.24 -1.47 6.33
N LYS A 347 21.44 -0.66 7.03
CA LYS A 347 21.92 0.58 7.66
C LYS A 347 22.89 0.33 8.82
N ASN A 348 22.62 -0.67 9.65
CA ASN A 348 23.40 -0.96 10.86
C ASN A 348 24.30 -2.18 10.65
N ASP A 349 25.60 -2.00 10.70
CA ASP A 349 26.57 -3.08 10.44
C ASP A 349 26.37 -4.32 11.31
N GLY A 350 26.11 -4.15 12.60
CA GLY A 350 25.91 -5.27 13.54
C GLY A 350 24.57 -6.01 13.38
N GLN A 351 23.69 -5.55 12.49
CA GLN A 351 22.34 -6.12 12.30
C GLN A 351 22.11 -6.59 10.86
N ARG A 352 23.07 -6.36 9.96
CA ARG A 352 22.96 -6.69 8.54
C ARG A 352 22.72 -8.16 8.27
N ASP A 353 23.39 -9.04 9.00
CA ASP A 353 23.24 -10.48 8.79
C ASP A 353 21.83 -10.96 9.15
N ALA A 354 21.27 -10.47 10.26
CA ALA A 354 19.89 -10.79 10.63
C ALA A 354 18.89 -10.27 9.59
N ALA A 355 19.08 -9.03 9.10
CA ALA A 355 18.26 -8.45 8.06
C ALA A 355 18.37 -9.21 6.74
N LEU A 356 19.57 -9.62 6.34
CA LEU A 356 19.82 -10.39 5.12
C LEU A 356 19.21 -11.79 5.20
N ILE A 357 19.34 -12.46 6.33
CA ILE A 357 18.69 -13.75 6.58
C ILE A 357 17.18 -13.62 6.46
N THR A 358 16.61 -12.57 7.08
CA THR A 358 15.17 -12.27 6.99
C THR A 358 14.73 -12.03 5.55
N PHE A 359 15.48 -11.22 4.81
CA PHE A 359 15.25 -10.94 3.39
C PHE A 359 15.23 -12.22 2.56
N LEU A 360 16.29 -13.03 2.65
CA LEU A 360 16.42 -14.26 1.88
C LEU A 360 15.34 -15.27 2.23
N ALA A 361 15.04 -15.45 3.53
CA ALA A 361 13.97 -16.33 3.96
C ALA A 361 12.60 -15.88 3.45
N SER A 362 12.27 -14.57 3.54
CA SER A 362 11.01 -14.02 3.07
C SER A 362 10.87 -14.08 1.55
N ALA A 363 11.98 -13.89 0.80
CA ALA A 363 12.00 -13.94 -0.66
C ALA A 363 12.00 -15.36 -1.23
N SER A 364 12.34 -16.38 -0.42
CA SER A 364 12.55 -17.75 -0.90
C SER A 364 11.29 -18.45 -1.39
N GLY A 365 10.10 -17.98 -0.98
CA GLY A 365 8.83 -18.68 -1.25
C GLY A 365 8.70 -20.02 -0.53
N MET A 366 9.56 -20.34 0.47
CA MET A 366 9.52 -21.59 1.22
C MET A 366 8.18 -21.77 1.95
N HIS A 367 7.71 -23.00 2.01
CA HIS A 367 6.59 -23.42 2.86
C HIS A 367 7.08 -24.52 3.80
N PHE A 368 7.01 -24.26 5.10
CA PHE A 368 7.44 -25.20 6.12
C PHE A 368 6.39 -25.30 7.23
N LEU A 369 5.96 -26.50 7.60
CA LEU A 369 4.89 -26.76 8.56
C LEU A 369 3.57 -26.02 8.25
N GLY A 370 3.24 -25.88 6.96
CA GLY A 370 2.03 -25.16 6.52
C GLY A 370 2.12 -23.63 6.62
N LEU A 371 3.28 -23.07 7.02
CA LEU A 371 3.50 -21.64 7.16
C LEU A 371 4.38 -21.10 6.05
N SER A 372 4.10 -19.85 5.66
CA SER A 372 4.75 -19.18 4.53
C SER A 372 6.17 -18.72 4.83
N SER A 373 6.94 -18.46 3.77
CA SER A 373 8.27 -17.87 3.82
C SER A 373 8.32 -16.55 4.59
N VAL A 374 7.27 -15.76 4.52
CA VAL A 374 7.20 -14.46 5.21
C VAL A 374 7.11 -14.65 6.72
N PHE A 375 6.25 -15.57 7.19
CA PHE A 375 6.17 -15.90 8.61
C PHE A 375 7.51 -16.43 9.15
N TRP A 376 8.09 -17.39 8.47
CA TRP A 376 9.40 -17.94 8.88
C TRP A 376 10.52 -16.92 8.77
N GLY A 377 10.47 -16.04 7.77
CA GLY A 377 11.41 -14.93 7.63
C GLY A 377 11.43 -14.04 8.87
N ILE A 378 10.24 -13.70 9.40
CA ILE A 378 10.13 -12.93 10.64
C ILE A 378 10.71 -13.73 11.83
N CYS A 379 10.29 -14.97 12.02
CA CYS A 379 10.72 -15.79 13.14
C CYS A 379 12.24 -15.99 13.15
N ILE A 380 12.80 -16.43 12.03
CA ILE A 380 14.25 -16.66 11.86
C ILE A 380 15.03 -15.35 12.01
N GLY A 381 14.50 -14.26 11.42
CA GLY A 381 15.12 -12.95 11.51
C GLY A 381 15.20 -12.39 12.92
N VAL A 382 14.11 -12.51 13.69
CA VAL A 382 14.09 -12.09 15.11
C VAL A 382 15.07 -12.95 15.92
N ILE A 383 15.09 -14.25 15.73
CA ILE A 383 16.05 -15.14 16.39
C ILE A 383 17.49 -14.75 16.03
N ALA A 384 17.79 -14.56 14.74
CA ALA A 384 19.09 -14.14 14.27
C ALA A 384 19.49 -12.77 14.85
N HIS A 385 18.56 -11.81 14.90
CA HIS A 385 18.79 -10.50 15.50
C HIS A 385 19.23 -10.62 16.96
N PHE A 386 18.56 -11.42 17.79
CA PHE A 386 18.93 -11.58 19.21
C PHE A 386 20.22 -12.35 19.42
N ILE A 387 20.56 -13.29 18.52
CA ILE A 387 21.81 -14.09 18.62
C ILE A 387 23.02 -13.27 18.15
N LEU A 388 22.87 -12.55 17.03
CA LEU A 388 23.99 -11.86 16.38
C LEU A 388 24.24 -10.44 16.90
N THR A 389 23.22 -9.80 17.53
CA THR A 389 23.43 -8.47 18.11
C THR A 389 24.24 -8.60 19.42
N PRO A 390 25.46 -8.03 19.49
CA PRO A 390 26.25 -8.07 20.71
C PRO A 390 25.46 -7.43 21.86
N ARG A 391 25.33 -8.11 22.98
CA ARG A 391 24.85 -7.48 24.21
C ARG A 391 25.81 -6.35 24.54
N SER A 392 25.32 -5.12 24.52
CA SER A 392 26.05 -3.99 25.07
C SER A 392 26.37 -4.34 26.53
N THR A 393 27.59 -4.81 26.78
CA THR A 393 28.15 -4.79 28.11
C THR A 393 28.24 -3.32 28.47
N SER A 394 27.27 -2.83 29.26
CA SER A 394 27.42 -1.57 29.98
C SER A 394 28.70 -1.68 30.77
N ALA A 395 29.78 -1.12 30.23
CA ALA A 395 30.98 -0.84 31.01
C ALA A 395 30.56 0.15 32.07
N THR A 396 30.27 -0.38 33.25
CA THR A 396 30.40 0.38 34.52
C THR A 396 31.86 0.77 34.64
N ASN A 397 32.15 2.03 34.39
CA ASN A 397 33.28 2.77 34.94
C ASN A 397 32.80 4.12 35.47
#